data_2c8f69f2d4561c9f12f13fbceefe70e2
#
_entry.id   2c8f69f2d4561c9f12f13fbceefe70e2
#
_cell.length_a   1.000
_cell.length_b   1.000
_cell.length_c   1.000
_cell.angle_alpha   90.00
_cell.angle_beta   90.00
_cell.angle_gamma   90.00
#
_symmetry.space_group_name_H-M   'P 1'
#
loop_
_entity.id
_entity.type
_entity.pdbx_description
1 polymer ?
#
loop_
_entity_poly.entity_id
_entity_poly.type
_entity_poly.pdbx_seq_one_letter_code
_entity_poly.pdbx_strand_id
1 'polypeptide(L)'
;MKKNNYEVRAQKFIQKVFPYIEEDMFNPYSVEKAIDKFNEDFHRSVKVHYGDARIAIITSDYVVKFDYDSESIEEIGGCEQEIELYEQAVEDGFDYLFAKTSRYDYEGYSFYIMPKINGIGQYKNIYHHADYYMTYEEKDWCDAHNLTDLHCNNYGFRKGKVCIVDYAFIEHEFEWEDEEY
;
A
#
# COMPACT_ATOMS: atom_id res chain seq x y z
N MET A 1 0.09 13.71 -21.93
CA MET A 1 -0.65 13.16 -20.77
C MET A 1 -0.57 14.19 -19.63
N LYS A 2 -1.69 14.64 -19.07
CA LYS A 2 -1.67 15.40 -17.83
C LYS A 2 -1.17 14.45 -16.74
N LYS A 3 0.04 14.72 -16.17
CA LYS A 3 0.51 14.01 -14.96
C LYS A 3 -0.64 13.99 -13.95
N ASN A 4 -0.91 12.83 -13.39
CA ASN A 4 -1.92 12.69 -12.35
C ASN A 4 -1.63 13.72 -11.25
N ASN A 5 -2.58 14.60 -11.01
CA ASN A 5 -2.38 15.76 -10.11
C ASN A 5 -2.01 15.33 -8.67
N TYR A 6 -2.40 14.09 -8.25
CA TYR A 6 -2.09 13.56 -6.92
C TYR A 6 -0.61 13.19 -6.77
N GLU A 7 0.05 12.61 -7.79
CA GLU A 7 1.47 12.26 -7.74
C GLU A 7 2.36 13.49 -7.50
N VAL A 8 2.11 14.58 -8.24
CA VAL A 8 2.84 15.85 -8.04
C VAL A 8 2.62 16.42 -6.64
N ARG A 9 1.40 16.30 -6.11
CA ARG A 9 1.10 16.75 -4.73
C ARG A 9 1.77 15.89 -3.68
N ALA A 10 1.81 14.56 -3.91
CA ALA A 10 2.49 13.62 -3.03
C ALA A 10 4.01 13.86 -3.01
N GLN A 11 4.65 14.07 -4.16
CA GLN A 11 6.06 14.42 -4.22
C GLN A 11 6.37 15.71 -3.44
N LYS A 12 5.57 16.76 -3.60
CA LYS A 12 5.71 17.99 -2.81
C LYS A 12 5.46 17.79 -1.32
N PHE A 13 4.58 16.87 -0.97
CA PHE A 13 4.33 16.52 0.42
C PHE A 13 5.51 15.78 1.01
N ILE A 14 6.09 14.79 0.29
CA ILE A 14 7.29 14.07 0.71
C ILE A 14 8.42 15.05 0.99
N GLN A 15 8.71 15.98 0.08
CA GLN A 15 9.73 17.02 0.28
C GLN A 15 9.52 17.87 1.52
N LYS A 16 8.26 18.10 1.92
CA LYS A 16 7.91 18.89 3.12
C LYS A 16 7.95 18.09 4.41
N VAL A 17 7.55 16.82 4.36
CA VAL A 17 7.47 15.97 5.54
C VAL A 17 8.80 15.31 5.85
N PHE A 18 9.64 15.09 4.85
CA PHE A 18 10.91 14.39 5.00
C PHE A 18 11.78 14.96 6.14
N PRO A 19 12.00 16.29 6.28
CA PRO A 19 12.79 16.83 7.40
C PRO A 19 12.23 16.53 8.79
N TYR A 20 11.00 16.06 8.89
CA TYR A 20 10.39 15.65 10.16
C TYR A 20 10.66 14.18 10.49
N ILE A 21 10.79 13.33 9.44
CA ILE A 21 10.87 11.87 9.57
C ILE A 21 12.28 11.32 9.33
N GLU A 22 13.19 12.06 8.66
CA GLU A 22 14.49 11.55 8.19
C GLU A 22 15.39 11.00 9.30
N GLU A 23 15.32 11.59 10.51
CA GLU A 23 16.20 11.23 11.63
C GLU A 23 15.94 9.78 12.11
N ASP A 24 14.69 9.30 12.02
CA ASP A 24 14.32 7.97 12.51
C ASP A 24 13.12 7.40 11.71
N MET A 25 13.22 7.43 10.38
CA MET A 25 12.12 7.03 9.51
C MET A 25 11.86 5.51 9.49
N PHE A 26 12.82 4.71 9.99
CA PHE A 26 12.64 3.27 10.12
C PHE A 26 12.01 2.85 11.46
N ASN A 27 11.57 3.80 12.27
CA ASN A 27 10.85 3.55 13.50
C ASN A 27 9.42 4.09 13.39
N PRO A 28 8.40 3.21 13.31
CA PRO A 28 7.01 3.63 13.13
C PRO A 28 6.51 4.63 14.18
N TYR A 29 6.90 4.47 15.44
CA TYR A 29 6.51 5.39 16.53
C TYR A 29 7.13 6.78 16.37
N SER A 30 8.37 6.84 15.89
CA SER A 30 9.05 8.10 15.62
C SER A 30 8.40 8.82 14.46
N VAL A 31 8.04 8.09 13.38
CA VAL A 31 7.32 8.62 12.25
C VAL A 31 5.93 9.15 12.66
N GLU A 32 5.18 8.41 13.48
CA GLU A 32 3.88 8.86 13.97
C GLU A 32 4.00 10.20 14.73
N LYS A 33 4.93 10.32 15.69
CA LYS A 33 5.19 11.57 16.41
C LYS A 33 5.64 12.71 15.49
N ALA A 34 6.46 12.41 14.50
CA ALA A 34 6.93 13.39 13.54
C ALA A 34 5.75 13.92 12.66
N ILE A 35 4.84 13.04 12.28
CA ILE A 35 3.63 13.41 11.54
C ILE A 35 2.66 14.22 12.42
N ASP A 36 2.53 13.91 13.70
CA ASP A 36 1.71 14.72 14.62
C ASP A 36 2.25 16.15 14.71
N LYS A 37 3.55 16.32 14.86
CA LYS A 37 4.20 17.62 14.84
C LYS A 37 3.99 18.34 13.49
N PHE A 38 4.16 17.63 12.39
CA PHE A 38 3.88 18.19 11.06
C PHE A 38 2.41 18.65 10.93
N ASN A 39 1.46 17.89 11.47
CA ASN A 39 0.04 18.22 11.47
C ASN A 39 -0.22 19.52 12.27
N GLU A 40 0.42 19.69 13.43
CA GLU A 40 0.33 20.90 14.24
C GLU A 40 0.90 22.12 13.48
N ASP A 41 2.11 22.00 12.94
CA ASP A 41 2.84 23.09 12.28
C ASP A 41 2.11 23.58 11.00
N PHE A 42 1.45 22.69 10.27
CA PHE A 42 0.80 22.99 8.99
C PHE A 42 -0.73 22.92 9.02
N HIS A 43 -1.35 22.74 10.18
CA HIS A 43 -2.81 22.57 10.34
C HIS A 43 -3.37 21.51 9.39
N ARG A 44 -2.77 20.32 9.40
CA ARG A 44 -3.13 19.17 8.57
C ARG A 44 -3.78 18.05 9.40
N SER A 45 -4.34 17.08 8.69
CA SER A 45 -4.93 15.88 9.29
C SER A 45 -4.42 14.65 8.51
N VAL A 46 -3.11 14.46 8.55
CA VAL A 46 -2.43 13.31 7.97
C VAL A 46 -2.39 12.20 9.01
N LYS A 47 -2.58 10.97 8.60
CA LYS A 47 -2.55 9.79 9.50
C LYS A 47 -1.40 8.88 9.11
N VAL A 48 -0.88 8.17 10.10
CA VAL A 48 0.09 7.10 9.90
C VAL A 48 -0.59 5.78 10.20
N HIS A 49 -0.34 4.80 9.36
CA HIS A 49 -0.58 3.39 9.63
C HIS A 49 0.71 2.63 9.38
N TYR A 50 0.95 1.59 10.14
CA TYR A 50 2.10 0.71 9.93
C TYR A 50 1.70 -0.73 10.16
N GLY A 51 2.26 -1.61 9.35
CA GLY A 51 2.20 -3.05 9.47
C GLY A 51 3.57 -3.58 9.88
N ASP A 52 3.85 -4.83 9.58
CA ASP A 52 5.08 -5.50 10.00
C ASP A 52 6.32 -4.98 9.25
N ALA A 53 6.19 -4.62 7.98
CA ALA A 53 7.32 -4.20 7.13
C ALA A 53 7.19 -2.77 6.56
N ARG A 54 6.01 -2.17 6.58
CA ARG A 54 5.69 -0.95 5.82
C ARG A 54 5.01 0.11 6.66
N ILE A 55 5.37 1.37 6.40
CA ILE A 55 4.69 2.55 6.93
C ILE A 55 3.89 3.19 5.80
N ALA A 56 2.65 3.56 6.07
CA ALA A 56 1.74 4.27 5.17
C ALA A 56 1.32 5.61 5.77
N ILE A 57 1.65 6.70 5.10
CA ILE A 57 1.22 8.06 5.45
C ILE A 57 0.00 8.40 4.59
N ILE A 58 -1.16 8.54 5.22
CA ILE A 58 -2.46 8.69 4.57
C ILE A 58 -2.90 10.15 4.61
N THR A 59 -3.09 10.73 3.43
CA THR A 59 -3.65 12.07 3.25
C THR A 59 -5.13 12.01 2.83
N SER A 60 -5.69 13.14 2.42
CA SER A 60 -7.07 13.19 1.92
C SER A 60 -7.29 12.46 0.60
N ASP A 61 -6.27 12.37 -0.26
CA ASP A 61 -6.43 11.96 -1.66
C ASP A 61 -5.32 11.06 -2.22
N TYR A 62 -4.25 10.83 -1.44
CA TYR A 62 -3.19 9.88 -1.77
C TYR A 62 -2.61 9.25 -0.50
N VAL A 63 -1.89 8.16 -0.68
CA VAL A 63 -1.11 7.46 0.32
C VAL A 63 0.34 7.46 -0.13
N VAL A 64 1.26 7.67 0.81
CA VAL A 64 2.70 7.51 0.63
C VAL A 64 3.12 6.35 1.50
N LYS A 65 3.71 5.33 0.90
CA LYS A 65 4.26 4.16 1.60
C LYS A 65 5.79 4.19 1.53
N PHE A 66 6.43 3.55 2.48
CA PHE A 66 7.84 3.18 2.43
C PHE A 66 8.11 1.99 3.34
N ASP A 67 9.10 1.23 2.97
CA ASP A 67 9.53 0.04 3.70
C ASP A 67 10.43 0.46 4.87
N TYR A 68 10.30 -0.21 6.03
CA TYR A 68 11.11 0.12 7.20
C TYR A 68 11.83 -1.08 7.83
N ASP A 69 11.39 -2.29 7.57
CA ASP A 69 12.00 -3.52 8.07
C ASP A 69 12.39 -4.44 6.91
N SER A 70 13.71 -4.56 6.69
CA SER A 70 14.25 -5.36 5.58
C SER A 70 14.09 -6.87 5.80
N GLU A 71 14.10 -7.35 7.04
CA GLU A 71 13.91 -8.77 7.34
C GLU A 71 12.47 -9.19 7.03
N SER A 72 11.50 -8.42 7.49
CA SER A 72 10.09 -8.67 7.17
C SER A 72 9.79 -8.52 5.67
N ILE A 73 10.48 -7.62 4.95
CA ILE A 73 10.30 -7.46 3.49
C ILE A 73 10.72 -8.72 2.73
N GLU A 74 11.79 -9.39 3.16
CA GLU A 74 12.24 -10.65 2.56
C GLU A 74 11.20 -11.77 2.72
N GLU A 75 10.43 -11.72 3.80
CA GLU A 75 9.40 -12.73 4.09
C GLU A 75 8.05 -12.41 3.46
N ILE A 76 7.58 -11.16 3.54
CA ILE A 76 6.20 -10.80 3.17
C ILE A 76 6.10 -9.84 1.99
N GLY A 77 7.22 -9.44 1.43
CA GLY A 77 7.28 -8.51 0.32
C GLY A 77 7.23 -7.04 0.70
N GLY A 78 7.79 -6.22 -0.16
CA GLY A 78 7.90 -4.77 0.00
C GLY A 78 7.09 -3.96 -1.03
N CYS A 79 7.18 -2.66 -0.94
CA CYS A 79 6.45 -1.74 -1.83
C CYS A 79 6.88 -1.86 -3.31
N GLU A 80 8.10 -2.33 -3.61
CA GLU A 80 8.55 -2.54 -5.00
C GLU A 80 7.73 -3.64 -5.69
N GLN A 81 7.37 -4.69 -4.96
CA GLN A 81 6.52 -5.78 -5.49
C GLN A 81 5.12 -5.30 -5.87
N GLU A 82 4.58 -4.28 -5.20
CA GLU A 82 3.32 -3.66 -5.66
C GLU A 82 3.46 -3.06 -7.05
N ILE A 83 4.62 -2.52 -7.41
CA ILE A 83 4.87 -1.98 -8.77
C ILE A 83 4.95 -3.11 -9.77
N GLU A 84 5.76 -4.13 -9.49
CA GLU A 84 5.94 -5.29 -10.37
C GLU A 84 4.60 -5.99 -10.64
N LEU A 85 3.81 -6.22 -9.59
CA LEU A 85 2.49 -6.84 -9.73
C LEU A 85 1.51 -5.95 -10.49
N TYR A 86 1.55 -4.63 -10.27
CA TYR A 86 0.72 -3.70 -11.04
C TYR A 86 1.10 -3.70 -12.53
N GLU A 87 2.38 -3.78 -12.86
CA GLU A 87 2.87 -3.88 -14.25
C GLU A 87 2.40 -5.17 -14.90
N GLN A 88 2.47 -6.30 -14.19
CA GLN A 88 1.91 -7.57 -14.65
C GLN A 88 0.39 -7.48 -14.87
N ALA A 89 -0.34 -6.86 -13.93
CA ALA A 89 -1.77 -6.64 -14.08
C ALA A 89 -2.13 -5.76 -15.29
N VAL A 90 -1.27 -4.80 -15.65
CA VAL A 90 -1.43 -3.99 -16.86
C VAL A 90 -1.27 -4.85 -18.12
N GLU A 91 -0.26 -5.73 -18.15
CA GLU A 91 -0.02 -6.63 -19.30
C GLU A 91 -1.18 -7.60 -19.51
N ASP A 92 -1.76 -8.11 -18.42
CA ASP A 92 -2.85 -9.08 -18.44
C ASP A 92 -4.25 -8.44 -18.52
N GLY A 93 -4.35 -7.11 -18.43
CA GLY A 93 -5.61 -6.37 -18.52
C GLY A 93 -6.44 -6.31 -17.24
N PHE A 94 -5.82 -6.57 -16.06
CA PHE A 94 -6.42 -6.53 -14.73
C PHE A 94 -6.04 -5.30 -13.90
N ASP A 95 -5.34 -4.31 -14.47
CA ASP A 95 -4.87 -3.10 -13.79
C ASP A 95 -5.98 -2.30 -13.08
N TYR A 96 -7.21 -2.43 -13.53
CA TYR A 96 -8.37 -1.78 -12.92
C TYR A 96 -8.70 -2.31 -11.51
N LEU A 97 -8.22 -3.51 -11.16
CA LEU A 97 -8.36 -4.09 -9.81
C LEU A 97 -7.45 -3.45 -8.77
N PHE A 98 -6.44 -2.70 -9.18
CA PHE A 98 -5.38 -2.22 -8.29
C PHE A 98 -5.34 -0.70 -8.19
N ALA A 99 -4.98 -0.20 -7.03
CA ALA A 99 -4.56 1.19 -6.87
C ALA A 99 -3.14 1.31 -7.42
N LYS A 100 -2.99 2.03 -8.55
CA LYS A 100 -1.67 2.19 -9.18
C LYS A 100 -0.66 2.75 -8.19
N THR A 101 0.41 2.00 -7.91
CA THR A 101 1.57 2.44 -7.14
C THR A 101 2.64 2.99 -8.09
N SER A 102 3.29 4.08 -7.70
CA SER A 102 4.41 4.68 -8.43
C SER A 102 5.52 5.07 -7.47
N ARG A 103 6.78 4.82 -7.87
CA ARG A 103 7.97 5.12 -7.07
C ARG A 103 8.41 6.57 -7.24
N TYR A 104 8.88 7.16 -6.16
CA TYR A 104 9.52 8.47 -6.10
C TYR A 104 10.72 8.43 -5.18
N ASP A 105 11.93 8.58 -5.73
CA ASP A 105 13.17 8.63 -4.95
C ASP A 105 13.46 10.07 -4.52
N TYR A 106 13.76 10.25 -3.23
CA TYR A 106 14.08 11.53 -2.65
C TYR A 106 15.13 11.37 -1.52
N GLU A 107 16.23 12.14 -1.58
CA GLU A 107 17.32 12.14 -0.59
C GLU A 107 17.87 10.73 -0.27
N GLY A 108 17.93 9.85 -1.27
CA GLY A 108 18.44 8.48 -1.13
C GLY A 108 17.43 7.46 -0.61
N TYR A 109 16.19 7.85 -0.39
CA TYR A 109 15.10 6.98 0.05
C TYR A 109 14.05 6.79 -1.04
N SER A 110 13.44 5.61 -1.05
CA SER A 110 12.34 5.28 -1.98
C SER A 110 11.00 5.43 -1.29
N PHE A 111 10.11 6.20 -1.91
CA PHE A 111 8.73 6.39 -1.50
C PHE A 111 7.80 5.87 -2.57
N TYR A 112 6.69 5.27 -2.17
CA TYR A 112 5.71 4.67 -3.06
C TYR A 112 4.38 5.40 -2.91
N ILE A 113 3.88 5.92 -4.01
CA ILE A 113 2.72 6.81 -4.05
C ILE A 113 1.57 6.11 -4.75
N MET A 114 0.41 6.08 -4.09
CA MET A 114 -0.82 5.58 -4.67
C MET A 114 -1.99 6.54 -4.42
N PRO A 115 -3.04 6.51 -5.26
CA PRO A 115 -4.26 7.25 -4.96
C PRO A 115 -4.92 6.68 -3.71
N LYS A 116 -5.47 7.54 -2.86
CA LYS A 116 -6.31 7.05 -1.77
C LYS A 116 -7.60 6.48 -2.34
N ILE A 117 -7.84 5.23 -2.05
CA ILE A 117 -9.10 4.55 -2.34
C ILE A 117 -9.96 4.58 -1.07
N ASN A 118 -11.22 4.94 -1.21
CA ASN A 118 -12.15 4.91 -0.09
C ASN A 118 -12.42 3.45 0.27
N GLY A 119 -11.88 3.05 1.41
CA GLY A 119 -12.07 1.70 1.93
C GLY A 119 -13.49 1.46 2.42
N ILE A 120 -13.76 0.22 2.74
CA ILE A 120 -15.06 -0.28 3.24
C ILE A 120 -15.47 0.37 4.57
N GLY A 121 -14.59 0.99 5.31
CA GLY A 121 -14.92 1.66 6.56
C GLY A 121 -16.08 2.66 6.48
N GLN A 122 -16.49 3.06 5.28
CA GLN A 122 -17.73 3.80 5.03
C GLN A 122 -18.98 2.91 4.94
N TYR A 123 -18.83 1.62 4.70
CA TYR A 123 -19.90 0.62 4.61
C TYR A 123 -19.87 -0.26 5.86
N LYS A 124 -20.40 0.21 6.95
CA LYS A 124 -20.32 -0.31 8.32
C LYS A 124 -20.65 -1.80 8.55
N ASN A 125 -20.96 -2.59 7.53
CA ASN A 125 -21.39 -3.98 7.65
C ASN A 125 -20.74 -4.96 6.66
N ILE A 126 -19.65 -4.62 6.00
CA ILE A 126 -19.08 -5.49 4.99
C ILE A 126 -17.69 -5.99 5.47
N TYR A 127 -17.69 -7.16 6.10
CA TYR A 127 -16.48 -7.89 6.53
C TYR A 127 -16.10 -9.01 5.55
N HIS A 128 -16.40 -8.81 4.27
CA HIS A 128 -16.07 -9.82 3.27
C HIS A 128 -14.67 -9.61 2.73
N HIS A 129 -14.02 -10.70 2.34
CA HIS A 129 -12.85 -10.68 1.50
C HIS A 129 -13.16 -9.98 0.18
N ALA A 130 -12.14 -9.38 -0.48
CA ALA A 130 -12.31 -8.69 -1.75
C ALA A 130 -12.85 -9.63 -2.84
N ASP A 131 -12.49 -10.89 -2.79
CA ASP A 131 -12.96 -11.95 -3.69
C ASP A 131 -14.48 -12.09 -3.76
N TYR A 132 -15.21 -11.73 -2.70
CA TYR A 132 -16.67 -11.70 -2.71
C TYR A 132 -17.24 -10.76 -3.79
N TYR A 133 -16.49 -9.73 -4.16
CA TYR A 133 -16.89 -8.70 -5.13
C TYR A 133 -16.24 -8.86 -6.51
N MET A 134 -15.46 -9.92 -6.70
CA MET A 134 -14.72 -10.23 -7.92
C MET A 134 -15.45 -11.25 -8.79
N THR A 135 -15.18 -11.22 -10.08
CA THR A 135 -15.53 -12.30 -11.01
C THR A 135 -14.62 -13.51 -10.80
N TYR A 136 -14.97 -14.64 -11.38
CA TYR A 136 -14.10 -15.84 -11.34
C TYR A 136 -12.73 -15.58 -11.99
N GLU A 137 -12.71 -14.89 -13.14
CA GLU A 137 -11.46 -14.56 -13.84
C GLU A 137 -10.55 -13.64 -12.99
N GLU A 138 -11.13 -12.68 -12.28
CA GLU A 138 -10.41 -11.78 -11.37
C GLU A 138 -9.82 -12.55 -10.18
N LYS A 139 -10.58 -13.51 -9.62
CA LYS A 139 -10.10 -14.39 -8.54
C LYS A 139 -8.97 -15.30 -9.02
N ASP A 140 -9.20 -16.01 -10.12
CA ASP A 140 -8.20 -16.90 -10.70
C ASP A 140 -6.88 -16.17 -10.98
N TRP A 141 -6.98 -14.89 -11.41
CA TRP A 141 -5.78 -14.07 -11.61
C TRP A 141 -5.09 -13.73 -10.30
N CYS A 142 -5.83 -13.34 -9.27
CA CYS A 142 -5.28 -13.07 -7.93
C CYS A 142 -4.62 -14.32 -7.33
N ASP A 143 -5.27 -15.48 -7.41
CA ASP A 143 -4.76 -16.75 -6.91
C ASP A 143 -3.47 -17.17 -7.64
N ALA A 144 -3.44 -17.00 -8.97
CA ALA A 144 -2.25 -17.30 -9.79
C ALA A 144 -1.04 -16.42 -9.44
N HIS A 145 -1.26 -15.27 -8.79
CA HIS A 145 -0.23 -14.33 -8.37
C HIS A 145 -0.05 -14.30 -6.84
N ASN A 146 -0.54 -15.33 -6.14
CA ASN A 146 -0.44 -15.48 -4.68
C ASN A 146 -1.00 -14.30 -3.87
N LEU A 147 -2.04 -13.62 -4.39
CA LEU A 147 -2.71 -12.54 -3.71
C LEU A 147 -3.80 -13.09 -2.79
N THR A 148 -3.42 -13.55 -1.62
CA THR A 148 -4.32 -14.21 -0.66
C THR A 148 -4.81 -13.27 0.45
N ASP A 149 -4.05 -12.22 0.77
CA ASP A 149 -4.38 -11.27 1.84
C ASP A 149 -5.37 -10.19 1.39
N LEU A 150 -6.54 -10.61 0.94
CA LEU A 150 -7.60 -9.75 0.40
C LEU A 150 -8.65 -9.34 1.44
N HIS A 151 -8.23 -9.18 2.70
CA HIS A 151 -9.14 -8.77 3.79
C HIS A 151 -9.59 -7.30 3.66
N CYS A 152 -10.56 -6.90 4.45
CA CYS A 152 -11.26 -5.61 4.32
C CYS A 152 -10.41 -4.34 4.47
N ASN A 153 -9.19 -4.44 5.00
CA ASN A 153 -8.27 -3.30 5.08
C ASN A 153 -7.43 -3.13 3.81
N ASN A 154 -7.30 -4.18 3.00
CA ASN A 154 -6.42 -4.22 1.82
C ASN A 154 -7.15 -3.87 0.51
N TYR A 155 -8.44 -3.53 0.56
CA TYR A 155 -9.17 -3.07 -0.61
C TYR A 155 -10.20 -1.99 -0.30
N GLY A 156 -10.68 -1.34 -1.34
CA GLY A 156 -11.78 -0.40 -1.32
C GLY A 156 -12.56 -0.45 -2.62
N PHE A 157 -13.31 0.59 -2.92
CA PHE A 157 -14.09 0.66 -4.15
C PHE A 157 -13.72 1.90 -4.97
N ARG A 158 -13.51 1.68 -6.26
CA ARG A 158 -13.30 2.73 -7.26
C ARG A 158 -14.35 2.60 -8.35
N LYS A 159 -15.25 3.59 -8.47
CA LYS A 159 -16.37 3.58 -9.42
C LYS A 159 -17.28 2.34 -9.30
N GLY A 160 -17.48 1.86 -8.07
CA GLY A 160 -18.33 0.71 -7.78
C GLY A 160 -17.69 -0.66 -8.01
N LYS A 161 -16.42 -0.72 -8.39
CA LYS A 161 -15.64 -1.95 -8.50
C LYS A 161 -14.61 -2.03 -7.38
N VAL A 162 -14.26 -3.24 -7.00
CA VAL A 162 -13.15 -3.52 -6.08
C VAL A 162 -11.87 -2.86 -6.58
N CYS A 163 -11.07 -2.36 -5.64
CA CYS A 163 -9.75 -1.81 -5.92
C CYS A 163 -8.84 -2.16 -4.75
N ILE A 164 -7.89 -3.04 -4.98
CA ILE A 164 -6.92 -3.52 -4.01
C ILE A 164 -5.89 -2.43 -3.77
N VAL A 165 -5.54 -2.17 -2.49
CA VAL A 165 -4.65 -1.08 -2.07
C VAL A 165 -3.40 -1.56 -1.33
N ASP A 166 -3.37 -2.81 -0.91
CA ASP A 166 -2.23 -3.48 -0.31
C ASP A 166 -2.11 -4.87 -0.91
N TYR A 167 -1.11 -5.08 -1.76
CA TYR A 167 -0.99 -6.25 -2.61
C TYR A 167 0.47 -6.73 -2.76
N ALA A 168 1.33 -6.36 -1.81
CA ALA A 168 2.71 -6.84 -1.77
C ALA A 168 2.89 -8.09 -0.89
N PHE A 169 1.79 -8.67 -0.39
CA PHE A 169 1.88 -9.87 0.43
C PHE A 169 2.13 -11.09 -0.47
N ILE A 170 3.22 -11.80 -0.22
CA ILE A 170 3.55 -13.06 -0.84
C ILE A 170 3.42 -14.13 0.24
N GLU A 171 2.46 -15.02 0.10
CA GLU A 171 2.40 -16.20 0.95
C GLU A 171 3.53 -17.15 0.51
N HIS A 172 4.55 -17.31 1.35
CA HIS A 172 5.51 -18.39 1.14
C HIS A 172 4.81 -19.71 1.44
N GLU A 173 4.82 -20.62 0.49
CA GLU A 173 4.48 -22.02 0.75
C GLU A 173 5.42 -22.51 1.86
N PHE A 174 4.91 -22.65 3.06
CA PHE A 174 5.60 -23.43 4.09
C PHE A 174 5.63 -24.86 3.60
N GLU A 175 6.76 -25.30 3.06
CA GLU A 175 7.04 -26.71 2.92
C GLU A 175 7.04 -27.31 4.34
N TRP A 176 5.93 -27.94 4.70
CA TRP A 176 5.92 -28.82 5.86
C TRP A 176 6.88 -29.95 5.55
N GLU A 177 8.11 -29.86 6.06
CA GLU A 177 8.96 -31.03 6.13
C GLU A 177 8.19 -32.04 7.00
N ASP A 178 7.59 -33.04 6.36
CA ASP A 178 7.05 -34.20 7.04
C ASP A 178 8.21 -34.86 7.80
N GLU A 179 8.37 -34.50 9.09
CA GLU A 179 9.22 -35.25 9.98
C GLU A 179 8.61 -36.66 10.10
N GLU A 180 9.10 -37.59 9.29
CA GLU A 180 8.84 -39.02 9.45
C GLU A 180 9.34 -39.44 10.84
N TYR A 181 8.40 -39.72 11.73
CA TYR A 181 8.66 -40.42 12.98
C TYR A 181 8.67 -41.94 12.76
#